data_2c5421f597c4106b99dd63eb9edfce87
#
_entry.id   2c5421f597c4106b99dd63eb9edfce87
#
_cell.length_a   1.000
_cell.length_b   1.000
_cell.length_c   1.000
_cell.angle_alpha   90.00
_cell.angle_beta   90.00
_cell.angle_gamma   90.00
#
_symmetry.space_group_name_H-M   'P 1'
#
loop_
_entity.id
_entity.type
_entity.pdbx_description
1 polymer ?
#
loop_
_entity_poly.entity_id
_entity_poly.type
_entity_poly.pdbx_seq_one_letter_code
_entity_poly.pdbx_strand_id
1 'polypeptide(L)'
;MANYPRYAIYYTAAQDSALDRFGASLLGYDAYGGDELPFPDGLPLDWHDLTQDPRKYGFHATLKAPMALADGKAEARLAAACELFADLARPVPVIQPVVDSISGFIAVIPAEPSAELELLAAEATKAFDPFRAPLSPEDRARRNAAALTPRQRDHLDRWGYPYVFEEFRFHMTLTGRLPAERREQVVAMLRERFATTGVGPLAIDAIALCRQDNPNSRFRVIGRWPLQD
;
A
#
# COMPACT_ATOMS: atom_id res chain seq x y z
N MET A 1 -4.92 5.82 22.82
CA MET A 1 -4.20 6.49 21.71
C MET A 1 -3.56 5.41 20.82
N ALA A 2 -3.52 5.62 19.50
CA ALA A 2 -2.84 4.68 18.63
C ALA A 2 -1.36 4.58 19.04
N ASN A 3 -0.83 3.36 19.08
CA ASN A 3 0.55 3.14 19.44
C ASN A 3 1.47 3.43 18.25
N TYR A 4 2.58 4.13 18.49
CA TYR A 4 3.63 4.44 17.54
C TYR A 4 4.99 3.99 18.08
N PRO A 5 5.97 3.72 17.19
CA PRO A 5 5.87 3.76 15.73
C PRO A 5 4.95 2.68 15.17
N ARG A 6 4.41 2.91 13.95
CA ARG A 6 3.69 1.89 13.20
C ARG A 6 4.52 1.38 12.04
N TYR A 7 4.35 0.11 11.74
CA TYR A 7 5.05 -0.60 10.66
C TYR A 7 4.04 -1.20 9.68
N ALA A 8 4.41 -1.29 8.42
CA ALA A 8 3.62 -1.95 7.40
C ALA A 8 4.54 -2.71 6.45
N ILE A 9 4.04 -3.81 5.87
CA ILE A 9 4.72 -4.51 4.80
C ILE A 9 3.99 -4.20 3.51
N TYR A 10 4.69 -3.56 2.59
CA TYR A 10 4.16 -3.10 1.32
C TYR A 10 4.91 -3.71 0.14
N TYR A 11 4.28 -3.72 -1.01
CA TYR A 11 5.01 -3.64 -2.26
C TYR A 11 5.25 -2.17 -2.58
N THR A 12 6.49 -1.84 -2.90
CA THR A 12 6.88 -0.55 -3.49
C THR A 12 7.65 -0.83 -4.77
N ALA A 13 7.41 -0.03 -5.81
CA ALA A 13 8.23 -0.11 -7.01
C ALA A 13 9.71 0.15 -6.65
N ALA A 14 10.64 -0.34 -7.45
CA ALA A 14 12.05 -0.05 -7.23
C ALA A 14 12.28 1.47 -7.25
N GLN A 15 13.10 1.96 -6.32
CA GLN A 15 13.42 3.38 -6.23
C GLN A 15 13.90 3.92 -7.57
N ASP A 16 13.44 5.09 -7.95
CA ASP A 16 13.74 5.76 -9.22
C ASP A 16 13.30 4.99 -10.49
N SER A 17 12.48 3.93 -10.37
CA SER A 17 11.84 3.32 -11.53
C SER A 17 10.79 4.25 -12.15
N ALA A 18 10.38 3.98 -13.39
CA ALA A 18 9.32 4.76 -14.04
C ALA A 18 8.01 4.74 -13.24
N LEU A 19 7.67 3.59 -12.65
CA LEU A 19 6.47 3.43 -11.83
C LEU A 19 6.59 4.18 -10.50
N ASP A 20 7.75 4.14 -9.86
CA ASP A 20 8.01 4.86 -8.61
C ASP A 20 7.91 6.37 -8.83
N ARG A 21 8.63 6.91 -9.82
CA ARG A 21 8.55 8.34 -10.18
C ARG A 21 7.14 8.79 -10.53
N PHE A 22 6.39 7.97 -11.26
CA PHE A 22 4.99 8.26 -11.59
C PHE A 22 4.15 8.44 -10.32
N GLY A 23 4.18 7.47 -9.43
CA GLY A 23 3.35 7.51 -8.22
C GLY A 23 3.82 8.55 -7.21
N ALA A 24 5.14 8.64 -6.96
CA ALA A 24 5.71 9.59 -6.02
C ALA A 24 5.45 11.05 -6.42
N SER A 25 5.62 11.40 -7.71
CA SER A 25 5.33 12.74 -8.20
C SER A 25 3.85 13.11 -8.09
N LEU A 26 2.93 12.20 -8.39
CA LEU A 26 1.49 12.42 -8.26
C LEU A 26 1.05 12.56 -6.81
N LEU A 27 1.68 11.85 -5.88
CA LEU A 27 1.43 12.01 -4.46
C LEU A 27 2.17 13.22 -3.86
N GLY A 28 3.16 13.80 -4.56
CA GLY A 28 4.00 14.88 -4.04
C GLY A 28 4.86 14.42 -2.85
N TYR A 29 5.28 13.14 -2.84
CA TYR A 29 6.02 12.56 -1.73
C TYR A 29 6.86 11.36 -2.16
N ASP A 30 8.16 11.42 -1.88
CA ASP A 30 9.08 10.29 -1.99
C ASP A 30 9.13 9.50 -0.67
N ALA A 31 8.65 8.27 -0.69
CA ALA A 31 8.64 7.41 0.49
C ALA A 31 10.02 6.81 0.81
N TYR A 32 10.98 6.83 -0.11
CA TYR A 32 12.35 6.37 0.13
C TYR A 32 13.19 7.45 0.81
N GLY A 33 13.25 8.66 0.25
CA GLY A 33 13.95 9.79 0.84
C GLY A 33 13.20 10.42 2.03
N GLY A 34 11.88 10.37 2.00
CA GLY A 34 11.03 11.06 2.96
C GLY A 34 10.75 12.51 2.60
N ASP A 35 11.08 12.91 1.37
CA ASP A 35 11.05 14.29 0.89
C ASP A 35 9.71 14.64 0.23
N GLU A 36 9.34 15.90 0.30
CA GLU A 36 8.26 16.44 -0.52
C GLU A 36 8.72 16.64 -1.97
N LEU A 37 7.85 16.28 -2.91
CA LEU A 37 8.10 16.47 -4.33
C LEU A 37 7.14 17.50 -4.91
N PRO A 38 7.59 18.31 -5.89
CA PRO A 38 6.68 19.16 -6.63
C PRO A 38 5.69 18.32 -7.44
N PHE A 39 4.47 18.82 -7.55
CA PHE A 39 3.50 18.19 -8.44
C PHE A 39 3.82 18.47 -9.90
N PRO A 40 3.56 17.51 -10.81
CA PRO A 40 3.67 17.74 -12.24
C PRO A 40 2.66 18.80 -12.71
N ASP A 41 3.00 19.51 -13.79
CA ASP A 41 2.10 20.46 -14.42
C ASP A 41 0.83 19.81 -14.98
N GLY A 42 -0.24 20.61 -15.12
CA GLY A 42 -1.50 20.19 -15.73
C GLY A 42 -2.37 19.30 -14.85
N LEU A 43 -2.14 19.25 -13.54
CA LEU A 43 -3.04 18.62 -12.57
C LEU A 43 -4.15 19.60 -12.15
N PRO A 44 -5.30 19.11 -11.68
CA PRO A 44 -6.36 19.94 -11.09
C PRO A 44 -5.83 20.81 -9.96
N LEU A 45 -6.36 22.03 -9.81
CA LEU A 45 -5.92 23.00 -8.78
C LEU A 45 -6.04 22.44 -7.35
N ASP A 46 -7.01 21.58 -7.09
CA ASP A 46 -7.25 20.92 -5.81
C ASP A 46 -6.52 19.56 -5.67
N TRP A 47 -5.53 19.28 -6.53
CA TRP A 47 -4.82 18.00 -6.53
C TRP A 47 -4.16 17.68 -5.18
N HIS A 48 -3.66 18.70 -4.51
CA HIS A 48 -3.10 18.56 -3.17
C HIS A 48 -4.10 17.92 -2.19
N ASP A 49 -5.35 18.35 -2.23
CA ASP A 49 -6.42 17.86 -1.35
C ASP A 49 -6.86 16.46 -1.77
N LEU A 50 -6.97 16.19 -3.08
CA LEU A 50 -7.31 14.89 -3.62
C LEU A 50 -6.31 13.79 -3.26
N THR A 51 -5.05 14.15 -3.01
CA THR A 51 -3.97 13.22 -2.69
C THR A 51 -3.57 13.23 -1.21
N GLN A 52 -4.22 14.03 -0.37
CA GLN A 52 -3.86 14.21 1.04
C GLN A 52 -3.81 12.89 1.83
N ASP A 53 -4.81 12.03 1.67
CA ASP A 53 -4.88 10.77 2.39
C ASP A 53 -3.86 9.74 1.92
N PRO A 54 -3.76 9.39 0.61
CA PRO A 54 -2.77 8.42 0.14
C PRO A 54 -1.32 8.90 0.32
N ARG A 55 -1.05 10.21 0.27
CA ARG A 55 0.27 10.79 0.50
C ARG A 55 0.88 10.40 1.84
N LYS A 56 0.07 10.20 2.88
CA LYS A 56 0.55 9.77 4.20
C LYS A 56 1.29 8.43 4.18
N TYR A 57 0.96 7.61 3.21
CA TYR A 57 1.49 6.24 3.09
C TYR A 57 2.56 6.09 2.02
N GLY A 58 2.71 7.09 1.13
CA GLY A 58 3.52 6.98 -0.08
C GLY A 58 2.88 6.10 -1.15
N PHE A 59 3.53 5.95 -2.30
CA PHE A 59 3.04 5.13 -3.41
C PHE A 59 3.37 3.65 -3.19
N HIS A 60 2.37 2.85 -2.87
CA HIS A 60 2.55 1.46 -2.44
C HIS A 60 1.30 0.62 -2.70
N ALA A 61 1.47 -0.71 -2.63
CA ALA A 61 0.36 -1.64 -2.39
C ALA A 61 0.55 -2.36 -1.04
N THR A 62 -0.54 -2.57 -0.31
CA THR A 62 -0.51 -3.16 1.03
C THR A 62 -0.46 -4.69 0.99
N LEU A 63 0.57 -5.31 1.56
CA LEU A 63 0.64 -6.75 1.84
C LEU A 63 0.31 -7.05 3.31
N LYS A 64 0.81 -6.23 4.24
CA LYS A 64 0.38 -6.21 5.65
C LYS A 64 0.10 -4.77 6.07
N ALA A 65 -1.12 -4.54 6.52
CA ALA A 65 -1.59 -3.20 6.92
C ALA A 65 -0.81 -2.63 8.11
N PRO A 66 -0.76 -1.28 8.25
CA PRO A 66 -0.09 -0.62 9.36
C PRO A 66 -0.49 -1.16 10.74
N MET A 67 0.53 -1.52 11.52
CA MET A 67 0.41 -2.09 12.85
C MET A 67 1.47 -1.51 13.81
N ALA A 68 1.15 -1.40 15.09
CA ALA A 68 2.15 -1.27 16.14
C ALA A 68 2.76 -2.65 16.43
N LEU A 69 3.99 -2.68 16.93
CA LEU A 69 4.61 -3.93 17.39
C LEU A 69 4.02 -4.37 18.73
N ALA A 70 3.84 -5.68 18.86
CA ALA A 70 3.47 -6.31 20.12
C ALA A 70 4.61 -6.18 21.14
N ASP A 71 4.27 -6.28 22.42
CA ASP A 71 5.25 -6.26 23.51
C ASP A 71 6.33 -7.31 23.28
N GLY A 72 7.59 -6.91 23.53
CA GLY A 72 8.75 -7.77 23.30
C GLY A 72 9.17 -7.95 21.84
N LYS A 73 8.46 -7.35 20.88
CA LYS A 73 8.87 -7.32 19.47
C LYS A 73 9.68 -6.05 19.21
N ALA A 74 10.68 -6.17 18.32
CA ALA A 74 11.57 -5.08 17.95
C ALA A 74 11.63 -4.95 16.42
N GLU A 75 11.87 -3.72 15.94
CA GLU A 75 12.03 -3.40 14.51
C GLU A 75 13.07 -4.30 13.83
N ALA A 76 14.24 -4.50 14.47
CA ALA A 76 15.29 -5.35 13.91
C ALA A 76 14.82 -6.81 13.70
N ARG A 77 13.96 -7.33 14.57
CA ARG A 77 13.37 -8.68 14.39
C ARG A 77 12.33 -8.71 13.27
N LEU A 78 11.57 -7.62 13.10
CA LEU A 78 10.65 -7.51 11.97
C LEU A 78 11.41 -7.41 10.65
N ALA A 79 12.50 -6.62 10.60
CA ALA A 79 13.37 -6.54 9.43
C ALA A 79 13.99 -7.89 9.06
N ALA A 80 14.52 -8.64 10.04
CA ALA A 80 15.03 -10.00 9.81
C ALA A 80 13.93 -10.96 9.33
N ALA A 81 12.69 -10.79 9.79
CA ALA A 81 11.57 -11.59 9.28
C ALA A 81 11.20 -11.22 7.84
N CYS A 82 11.37 -9.96 7.42
CA CYS A 82 11.20 -9.54 6.03
C CYS A 82 12.25 -10.19 5.13
N GLU A 83 13.51 -10.21 5.55
CA GLU A 83 14.60 -10.89 4.83
C GLU A 83 14.31 -12.38 4.68
N LEU A 84 14.02 -13.08 5.77
CA LEU A 84 13.66 -14.51 5.72
C LEU A 84 12.44 -14.79 4.86
N PHE A 85 11.43 -13.92 4.90
CA PHE A 85 10.26 -14.07 4.04
C PHE A 85 10.60 -13.90 2.57
N ALA A 86 11.47 -12.95 2.24
CA ALA A 86 11.89 -12.69 0.87
C ALA A 86 12.78 -13.82 0.30
N ASP A 87 13.60 -14.46 1.15
CA ASP A 87 14.49 -15.57 0.77
C ASP A 87 13.75 -16.89 0.48
N LEU A 88 12.48 -16.99 0.85
CA LEU A 88 11.68 -18.18 0.52
C LEU A 88 11.33 -18.17 -0.97
N ALA A 89 11.84 -19.19 -1.71
CA ALA A 89 11.52 -19.36 -3.12
C ALA A 89 10.00 -19.47 -3.35
N ARG A 90 9.50 -18.70 -4.30
CA ARG A 90 8.08 -18.65 -4.68
C ARG A 90 7.92 -18.07 -6.08
N PRO A 91 6.86 -18.41 -6.83
CA PRO A 91 6.55 -17.70 -8.05
C PRO A 91 6.38 -16.20 -7.79
N VAL A 92 7.15 -15.37 -8.49
CA VAL A 92 6.99 -13.91 -8.41
C VAL A 92 5.79 -13.51 -9.25
N PRO A 93 4.73 -12.89 -8.63
CA PRO A 93 3.56 -12.50 -9.39
C PRO A 93 3.90 -11.46 -10.45
N VAL A 94 3.41 -11.65 -11.67
CA VAL A 94 3.52 -10.66 -12.76
C VAL A 94 2.10 -10.21 -13.15
N ILE A 95 1.87 -8.91 -13.14
CA ILE A 95 0.59 -8.31 -13.50
C ILE A 95 0.72 -7.40 -14.70
N GLN A 96 -0.38 -7.20 -15.44
CA GLN A 96 -0.52 -6.06 -16.36
C GLN A 96 -1.12 -4.89 -15.56
N PRO A 97 -0.32 -3.84 -15.24
CA PRO A 97 -0.83 -2.72 -14.46
C PRO A 97 -1.69 -1.80 -15.31
N VAL A 98 -2.82 -1.38 -14.75
CA VAL A 98 -3.71 -0.38 -15.36
C VAL A 98 -4.12 0.65 -14.31
N VAL A 99 -4.39 1.87 -14.74
CA VAL A 99 -4.98 2.89 -13.88
C VAL A 99 -6.49 2.78 -13.98
N ASP A 100 -7.16 2.55 -12.85
CA ASP A 100 -8.62 2.51 -12.82
C ASP A 100 -9.18 2.92 -11.47
N SER A 101 -10.51 3.03 -11.41
CA SER A 101 -11.24 3.34 -10.19
C SER A 101 -11.59 2.07 -9.41
N ILE A 102 -11.27 2.07 -8.13
CA ILE A 102 -11.63 1.01 -7.20
C ILE A 102 -12.29 1.65 -5.96
N SER A 103 -13.50 1.21 -5.60
CA SER A 103 -14.23 1.68 -4.42
C SER A 103 -14.34 3.22 -4.29
N GLY A 104 -14.32 3.93 -5.43
CA GLY A 104 -14.48 5.39 -5.49
C GLY A 104 -13.20 6.21 -5.44
N PHE A 105 -12.02 5.59 -5.32
CA PHE A 105 -10.71 6.22 -5.50
C PHE A 105 -10.01 5.68 -6.75
N ILE A 106 -8.92 6.30 -7.18
CA ILE A 106 -8.15 5.87 -8.35
C ILE A 106 -6.83 5.27 -7.90
N ALA A 107 -6.44 4.16 -8.55
CA ALA A 107 -5.22 3.44 -8.25
C ALA A 107 -4.62 2.77 -9.50
N VAL A 108 -3.36 2.37 -9.41
CA VAL A 108 -2.79 1.35 -10.28
C VAL A 108 -3.22 -0.01 -9.75
N ILE A 109 -3.86 -0.81 -10.58
CA ILE A 109 -4.41 -2.13 -10.24
C ILE A 109 -4.01 -3.16 -11.32
N PRO A 110 -4.07 -4.47 -11.06
CA PRO A 110 -3.97 -5.49 -12.09
C PRO A 110 -5.16 -5.40 -13.05
N ALA A 111 -4.91 -5.57 -14.34
CA ALA A 111 -5.99 -5.66 -15.36
C ALA A 111 -6.86 -6.89 -15.14
N GLU A 112 -6.26 -7.98 -14.65
CA GLU A 112 -6.93 -9.26 -14.38
C GLU A 112 -6.55 -9.76 -12.96
N PRO A 113 -7.39 -10.57 -12.32
CA PRO A 113 -7.04 -11.23 -11.07
C PRO A 113 -5.78 -12.09 -11.19
N SER A 114 -4.95 -12.13 -10.13
CA SER A 114 -3.75 -12.97 -10.06
C SER A 114 -3.76 -13.79 -8.77
N ALA A 115 -3.84 -15.10 -8.94
CA ALA A 115 -3.85 -16.04 -7.80
C ALA A 115 -2.51 -16.02 -7.04
N GLU A 116 -1.39 -15.85 -7.74
CA GLU A 116 -0.05 -15.74 -7.16
C GLU A 116 0.05 -14.49 -6.28
N LEU A 117 -0.54 -13.38 -6.73
CA LEU A 117 -0.56 -12.13 -5.97
C LEU A 117 -1.46 -12.22 -4.73
N GLU A 118 -2.60 -12.89 -4.84
CA GLU A 118 -3.47 -13.17 -3.70
C GLU A 118 -2.77 -14.07 -2.67
N LEU A 119 -2.04 -15.08 -3.15
CA LEU A 119 -1.23 -15.97 -2.31
C LEU A 119 -0.12 -15.22 -1.58
N LEU A 120 0.66 -14.40 -2.28
CA LEU A 120 1.71 -13.57 -1.70
C LEU A 120 1.17 -12.67 -0.57
N ALA A 121 0.02 -12.01 -0.80
CA ALA A 121 -0.61 -11.17 0.21
C ALA A 121 -1.12 -11.96 1.42
N ALA A 122 -1.66 -13.16 1.18
CA ALA A 122 -2.12 -14.06 2.25
C ALA A 122 -0.94 -14.58 3.10
N GLU A 123 0.16 -14.96 2.46
CA GLU A 123 1.39 -15.37 3.13
C GLU A 123 1.99 -14.23 3.96
N ALA A 124 2.12 -13.04 3.39
CA ALA A 124 2.59 -11.86 4.10
C ALA A 124 1.69 -11.55 5.32
N THR A 125 0.36 -11.60 5.14
CA THR A 125 -0.57 -11.40 6.25
C THR A 125 -0.28 -12.35 7.40
N LYS A 126 -0.08 -13.65 7.14
CA LYS A 126 0.18 -14.70 8.15
C LYS A 126 1.57 -14.57 8.78
N ALA A 127 2.60 -14.35 7.95
CA ALA A 127 4.00 -14.31 8.39
C ALA A 127 4.28 -13.13 9.34
N PHE A 128 3.65 -11.98 9.10
CA PHE A 128 3.90 -10.78 9.89
C PHE A 128 2.87 -10.54 11.01
N ASP A 129 1.79 -11.31 11.09
CA ASP A 129 0.80 -11.16 12.17
C ASP A 129 1.36 -11.37 13.58
N PRO A 130 2.32 -12.29 13.83
CA PRO A 130 2.94 -12.46 15.15
C PRO A 130 3.70 -11.24 15.69
N PHE A 131 3.95 -10.22 14.83
CA PHE A 131 4.57 -8.96 15.24
C PHE A 131 3.56 -7.91 15.67
N ARG A 132 2.30 -8.09 15.35
CA ARG A 132 1.25 -7.10 15.55
C ARG A 132 0.76 -7.04 16.98
N ALA A 133 0.73 -5.84 17.55
CA ALA A 133 0.00 -5.58 18.79
C ALA A 133 -1.50 -5.78 18.58
N PRO A 134 -2.26 -6.15 19.63
CA PRO A 134 -3.72 -6.11 19.57
C PRO A 134 -4.23 -4.74 19.14
N LEU A 135 -5.35 -4.71 18.41
CA LEU A 135 -5.97 -3.43 18.01
C LEU A 135 -6.42 -2.66 19.25
N SER A 136 -6.06 -1.38 19.31
CA SER A 136 -6.65 -0.48 20.28
C SER A 136 -8.13 -0.20 19.94
N PRO A 137 -8.96 0.22 20.92
CA PRO A 137 -10.32 0.65 20.64
C PRO A 137 -10.38 1.77 19.60
N GLU A 138 -9.42 2.68 19.61
CA GLU A 138 -9.32 3.79 18.65
C GLU A 138 -8.97 3.29 17.24
N ASP A 139 -8.06 2.31 17.12
CA ASP A 139 -7.73 1.69 15.83
C ASP A 139 -8.93 0.97 15.23
N ARG A 140 -9.71 0.28 16.08
CA ARG A 140 -10.94 -0.38 15.68
C ARG A 140 -12.01 0.63 15.24
N ALA A 141 -12.19 1.71 15.98
CA ALA A 141 -13.16 2.77 15.65
C ALA A 141 -12.84 3.43 14.30
N ARG A 142 -11.56 3.68 14.00
CA ARG A 142 -11.13 4.23 12.69
C ARG A 142 -11.48 3.34 11.50
N ARG A 143 -11.63 2.04 11.71
CA ARG A 143 -12.01 1.08 10.66
C ARG A 143 -13.52 1.04 10.40
N ASN A 144 -14.32 1.87 11.11
CA ASN A 144 -15.78 1.90 10.97
C ASN A 144 -16.40 0.49 10.92
N ALA A 145 -16.16 -0.29 11.96
CA ALA A 145 -16.55 -1.70 12.02
C ALA A 145 -18.05 -1.96 11.74
N ALA A 146 -18.91 -0.95 11.96
CA ALA A 146 -20.33 -1.03 11.68
C ALA A 146 -20.65 -1.12 10.17
N ALA A 147 -19.79 -0.55 9.31
CA ALA A 147 -19.96 -0.57 7.84
C ALA A 147 -19.35 -1.83 7.20
N LEU A 148 -18.66 -2.66 7.97
CA LEU A 148 -18.02 -3.87 7.46
C LEU A 148 -19.01 -5.05 7.37
N THR A 149 -18.82 -5.94 6.38
CA THR A 149 -19.51 -7.22 6.33
C THR A 149 -19.14 -8.09 7.54
N PRO A 150 -19.91 -9.14 7.89
CA PRO A 150 -19.53 -10.06 8.95
C PRO A 150 -18.12 -10.64 8.76
N ARG A 151 -17.76 -11.10 7.56
CA ARG A 151 -16.42 -11.60 7.21
C ARG A 151 -15.32 -10.56 7.40
N GLN A 152 -15.53 -9.34 6.94
CA GLN A 152 -14.58 -8.27 7.13
C GLN A 152 -14.38 -7.91 8.61
N ARG A 153 -15.42 -8.02 9.44
CA ARG A 153 -15.29 -7.87 10.90
C ARG A 153 -14.45 -8.99 11.51
N ASP A 154 -14.68 -10.25 11.11
CA ASP A 154 -13.89 -11.38 11.56
C ASP A 154 -12.41 -11.22 11.17
N HIS A 155 -12.14 -10.76 9.96
CA HIS A 155 -10.77 -10.45 9.54
C HIS A 155 -10.16 -9.30 10.34
N LEU A 156 -10.91 -8.23 10.60
CA LEU A 156 -10.45 -7.13 11.43
C LEU A 156 -10.06 -7.62 12.84
N ASP A 157 -10.90 -8.44 13.44
CA ASP A 157 -10.68 -8.96 14.81
C ASP A 157 -9.49 -9.90 14.85
N ARG A 158 -9.38 -10.81 13.87
CA ARG A 158 -8.34 -11.82 13.84
C ARG A 158 -6.99 -11.29 13.34
N TRP A 159 -6.98 -10.47 12.28
CA TRP A 159 -5.78 -10.06 11.56
C TRP A 159 -5.45 -8.58 11.66
N GLY A 160 -6.29 -7.79 12.35
CA GLY A 160 -6.13 -6.34 12.51
C GLY A 160 -6.47 -5.52 11.27
N TYR A 161 -6.95 -6.18 10.19
CA TYR A 161 -7.31 -5.52 8.94
C TYR A 161 -8.44 -6.25 8.23
N PRO A 162 -9.50 -5.56 7.73
CA PRO A 162 -10.66 -6.24 7.17
C PRO A 162 -10.44 -6.78 5.74
N TYR A 163 -9.49 -6.22 4.98
CA TYR A 163 -9.29 -6.53 3.57
C TYR A 163 -8.09 -7.45 3.38
N VAL A 164 -8.17 -8.67 3.89
CA VAL A 164 -7.17 -9.74 3.76
C VAL A 164 -7.79 -10.97 3.10
N PHE A 165 -6.97 -11.87 2.57
CA PHE A 165 -7.38 -13.10 1.91
C PHE A 165 -8.36 -12.84 0.76
N GLU A 166 -9.56 -13.42 0.77
CA GLU A 166 -10.59 -13.24 -0.26
C GLU A 166 -11.11 -11.80 -0.40
N GLU A 167 -10.90 -10.96 0.62
CA GLU A 167 -11.22 -9.54 0.58
C GLU A 167 -10.05 -8.68 0.06
N PHE A 168 -8.89 -9.29 -0.16
CA PHE A 168 -7.71 -8.59 -0.68
C PHE A 168 -7.97 -8.10 -2.11
N ARG A 169 -7.51 -6.88 -2.38
CA ARG A 169 -7.45 -6.30 -3.73
C ARG A 169 -6.16 -5.52 -3.84
N PHE A 170 -5.31 -5.94 -4.76
CA PHE A 170 -4.07 -5.20 -5.03
C PHE A 170 -4.40 -3.84 -5.63
N HIS A 171 -3.87 -2.79 -5.03
CA HIS A 171 -4.00 -1.43 -5.54
C HIS A 171 -2.87 -0.54 -5.00
N MET A 172 -2.32 0.30 -5.87
CA MET A 172 -1.39 1.37 -5.51
C MET A 172 -2.14 2.69 -5.67
N THR A 173 -2.53 3.29 -4.56
CA THR A 173 -3.49 4.41 -4.52
C THR A 173 -2.87 5.70 -5.05
N LEU A 174 -3.59 6.38 -5.95
CA LEU A 174 -3.20 7.66 -6.53
C LEU A 174 -4.02 8.83 -5.98
N THR A 175 -5.29 8.60 -5.61
CA THR A 175 -6.18 9.66 -5.09
C THR A 175 -6.96 9.19 -3.89
N GLY A 176 -7.49 10.12 -3.10
CA GLY A 176 -8.60 9.86 -2.20
C GLY A 176 -9.89 9.53 -2.96
N ARG A 177 -11.00 9.38 -2.24
CA ARG A 177 -12.32 9.14 -2.86
C ARG A 177 -12.77 10.37 -3.64
N LEU A 178 -13.27 10.14 -4.86
CA LEU A 178 -13.77 11.17 -5.76
C LEU A 178 -15.29 11.02 -5.94
N PRO A 179 -16.03 12.13 -6.06
CA PRO A 179 -17.40 12.12 -6.55
C PRO A 179 -17.47 11.47 -7.94
N ALA A 180 -18.61 10.79 -8.24
CA ALA A 180 -18.75 10.02 -9.47
C ALA A 180 -18.53 10.87 -10.73
N GLU A 181 -19.06 12.08 -10.73
CA GLU A 181 -18.98 13.05 -11.84
C GLU A 181 -17.56 13.51 -12.18
N ARG A 182 -16.64 13.49 -11.21
CA ARG A 182 -15.23 13.85 -11.43
C ARG A 182 -14.33 12.68 -11.78
N ARG A 183 -14.78 11.48 -11.43
CA ARG A 183 -13.94 10.27 -11.46
C ARG A 183 -13.48 9.92 -12.86
N GLU A 184 -14.39 9.93 -13.83
CA GLU A 184 -14.06 9.59 -15.23
C GLU A 184 -12.99 10.50 -15.82
N GLN A 185 -13.12 11.80 -15.59
CA GLN A 185 -12.15 12.78 -16.10
C GLN A 185 -10.75 12.57 -15.47
N VAL A 186 -10.71 12.33 -14.16
CA VAL A 186 -9.42 12.12 -13.45
C VAL A 186 -8.82 10.78 -13.84
N VAL A 187 -9.62 9.72 -13.99
CA VAL A 187 -9.15 8.41 -14.51
C VAL A 187 -8.54 8.57 -15.90
N ALA A 188 -9.23 9.26 -16.83
CA ALA A 188 -8.73 9.47 -18.17
C ALA A 188 -7.37 10.20 -18.18
N MET A 189 -7.27 11.31 -17.46
CA MET A 189 -6.02 12.05 -17.30
C MET A 189 -4.88 11.18 -16.74
N LEU A 190 -5.16 10.39 -15.71
CA LEU A 190 -4.13 9.54 -15.10
C LEU A 190 -3.74 8.36 -15.99
N ARG A 191 -4.66 7.81 -16.79
CA ARG A 191 -4.37 6.79 -17.81
C ARG A 191 -3.43 7.32 -18.89
N GLU A 192 -3.68 8.52 -19.39
CA GLU A 192 -2.81 9.19 -20.36
C GLU A 192 -1.40 9.37 -19.79
N ARG A 193 -1.29 9.90 -18.57
CA ARG A 193 0.00 10.06 -17.89
C ARG A 193 0.70 8.71 -17.65
N PHE A 194 -0.04 7.70 -17.23
CA PHE A 194 0.52 6.36 -17.02
C PHE A 194 1.05 5.75 -18.31
N ALA A 195 0.33 5.91 -19.42
CA ALA A 195 0.76 5.41 -20.73
C ALA A 195 2.11 6.00 -21.18
N THR A 196 2.42 7.26 -20.79
CA THR A 196 3.72 7.88 -21.13
C THR A 196 4.89 7.33 -20.33
N THR A 197 4.64 6.58 -19.26
CA THR A 197 5.71 6.00 -18.42
C THR A 197 6.44 4.83 -19.10
N GLY A 198 5.81 4.19 -20.08
CA GLY A 198 6.31 2.96 -20.71
C GLY A 198 6.30 1.73 -19.80
N VAL A 199 5.63 1.79 -18.64
CA VAL A 199 5.52 0.63 -17.74
C VAL A 199 4.68 -0.46 -18.42
N GLY A 200 5.34 -1.60 -18.68
CA GLY A 200 4.73 -2.82 -19.21
C GLY A 200 4.34 -3.80 -18.08
N PRO A 201 4.44 -5.13 -18.34
CA PRO A 201 4.20 -6.13 -17.31
C PRO A 201 5.03 -5.84 -16.06
N LEU A 202 4.40 -5.89 -14.89
CA LEU A 202 4.98 -5.51 -13.61
C LEU A 202 5.15 -6.75 -12.74
N ALA A 203 6.38 -7.10 -12.43
CA ALA A 203 6.69 -8.10 -11.43
C ALA A 203 6.52 -7.49 -10.02
N ILE A 204 5.79 -8.19 -9.17
CA ILE A 204 5.68 -7.85 -7.75
C ILE A 204 6.84 -8.54 -7.03
N ASP A 205 8.02 -8.06 -7.30
CA ASP A 205 9.33 -8.71 -7.09
C ASP A 205 9.97 -8.41 -5.73
N ALA A 206 9.30 -7.69 -4.85
CA ALA A 206 9.88 -7.34 -3.56
C ALA A 206 8.82 -7.04 -2.50
N ILE A 207 9.24 -7.12 -1.25
CA ILE A 207 8.53 -6.54 -0.12
C ILE A 207 9.32 -5.39 0.47
N ALA A 208 8.62 -4.40 1.01
CA ALA A 208 9.20 -3.25 1.69
C ALA A 208 8.67 -3.14 3.12
N LEU A 209 9.55 -2.94 4.08
CA LEU A 209 9.19 -2.53 5.43
C LEU A 209 9.11 -1.01 5.47
N CYS A 210 7.93 -0.53 5.80
CA CYS A 210 7.66 0.90 5.93
C CYS A 210 7.36 1.25 7.39
N ARG A 211 7.79 2.44 7.82
CA ARG A 211 7.65 2.93 9.20
C ARG A 211 7.04 4.32 9.21
N GLN A 212 6.14 4.53 10.17
CA GLN A 212 5.59 5.83 10.55
C GLN A 212 5.91 6.11 12.01
N ASP A 213 6.68 7.16 12.29
CA ASP A 213 7.20 7.45 13.63
C ASP A 213 6.15 7.98 14.61
N ASN A 214 5.20 8.78 14.10
CA ASN A 214 4.16 9.42 14.91
C ASN A 214 2.94 9.76 14.04
N PRO A 215 1.81 10.23 14.62
CA PRO A 215 0.58 10.52 13.87
C PRO A 215 0.73 11.55 12.74
N ASN A 216 1.69 12.46 12.87
CA ASN A 216 1.91 13.56 11.94
C ASN A 216 2.98 13.25 10.88
N SER A 217 3.77 12.18 11.06
CA SER A 217 4.74 11.75 10.06
C SER A 217 4.08 10.92 8.96
N ARG A 218 4.72 10.86 7.80
CA ARG A 218 4.36 9.95 6.71
C ARG A 218 5.09 8.63 6.87
N PHE A 219 4.62 7.59 6.18
CA PHE A 219 5.35 6.32 6.09
C PHE A 219 6.59 6.50 5.20
N ARG A 220 7.71 5.92 5.63
CA ARG A 220 8.96 5.85 4.86
C ARG A 220 9.39 4.40 4.73
N VAL A 221 10.00 4.08 3.60
CA VAL A 221 10.67 2.80 3.38
C VAL A 221 11.93 2.77 4.24
N ILE A 222 12.06 1.77 5.10
CA ILE A 222 13.25 1.55 5.94
C ILE A 222 14.02 0.28 5.55
N GLY A 223 13.46 -0.51 4.65
CA GLY A 223 14.10 -1.68 4.04
C GLY A 223 13.27 -2.22 2.89
N ARG A 224 13.93 -2.80 1.88
CA ARG A 224 13.32 -3.45 0.73
C ARG A 224 14.12 -4.70 0.38
N TRP A 225 13.45 -5.83 0.24
CA TRP A 225 14.05 -7.13 -0.03
C TRP A 225 13.43 -7.71 -1.30
N PRO A 226 14.26 -8.09 -2.29
CA PRO A 226 13.79 -8.78 -3.47
C PRO A 226 13.30 -10.18 -3.11
N LEU A 227 12.19 -10.60 -3.70
CA LEU A 227 11.69 -11.97 -3.58
C LEU A 227 12.56 -12.92 -4.41
N GLN A 228 12.75 -14.12 -3.91
CA GLN A 228 13.44 -15.19 -4.66
C GLN A 228 12.41 -15.99 -5.47
N ASP A 229 12.72 -16.22 -6.77
CA ASP A 229 11.93 -17.04 -7.69
C ASP A 229 12.37 -18.51 -7.63
#